data_59ed95a27f51b0182007c6f49c64edb7
#
_entry.id   59ed95a27f51b0182007c6f49c64edb7
#
_cell.length_a   1.000
_cell.length_b   1.000
_cell.length_c   1.000
_cell.angle_alpha   90.00
_cell.angle_beta   90.00
_cell.angle_gamma   90.00
#
_symmetry.space_group_name_H-M   'P 1'
#
loop_
_entity.id
_entity.type
_entity.pdbx_description
1 polymer ?
#
loop_
_entity_poly.entity_id
_entity_poly.type
_entity_poly.pdbx_seq_one_letter_code
_entity_poly.pdbx_strand_id
1 'polypeptide(L)' 'MKISARNVLKGKVTKVVEGVVNCEVTLEIAASVEIVSIITKASAASLGLEEGKIASAVIKASSVMVAVD' A
#
# COMPACT_ATOMS: atom_id res chain seq x y z
N MET A 1 6.71 -7.38 -13.19
CA MET A 1 7.31 -6.17 -12.62
C MET A 1 8.71 -6.48 -12.13
N LYS A 2 9.68 -5.70 -12.56
CA LYS A 2 11.05 -5.79 -12.06
C LYS A 2 11.35 -4.55 -11.25
N ILE A 3 11.79 -4.73 -10.02
CA ILE A 3 12.02 -3.62 -9.10
C ILE A 3 13.10 -4.03 -8.10
N SER A 4 13.88 -3.07 -7.64
CA SER A 4 14.97 -3.34 -6.69
C SER A 4 14.48 -3.57 -5.25
N ALA A 5 13.26 -3.19 -4.94
CA ALA A 5 12.70 -3.40 -3.61
C ALA A 5 12.60 -4.89 -3.30
N ARG A 6 12.94 -5.25 -2.06
CA ARG A 6 12.93 -6.65 -1.61
C ARG A 6 11.61 -7.07 -1.00
N ASN A 7 10.80 -6.10 -0.56
CA ASN A 7 9.52 -6.37 0.09
C ASN A 7 8.40 -5.95 -0.86
N VAL A 8 7.79 -6.94 -1.50
CA VAL A 8 6.65 -6.73 -2.39
C VAL A 8 5.54 -7.66 -1.90
N LEU A 9 4.48 -7.06 -1.37
CA LEU A 9 3.40 -7.78 -0.74
C LEU A 9 2.12 -7.55 -1.51
N LYS A 10 1.67 -8.57 -2.20
CA LYS A 10 0.43 -8.51 -2.98
C LYS A 10 -0.76 -8.59 -2.05
N GLY A 11 -1.73 -7.73 -2.25
CA GLY A 11 -2.92 -7.69 -1.43
C GLY A 11 -4.11 -7.10 -2.15
N LYS A 12 -5.14 -6.84 -1.38
CA LYS A 12 -6.40 -6.28 -1.87
C LYS A 12 -6.64 -4.94 -1.20
N VAL A 13 -6.98 -3.93 -1.99
CA VAL A 13 -7.36 -2.63 -1.45
C VAL A 13 -8.69 -2.77 -0.71
N THR A 14 -8.67 -2.48 0.59
CA THR A 14 -9.87 -2.56 1.43
C THR A 14 -10.44 -1.20 1.79
N LYS A 15 -9.63 -0.14 1.67
CA LYS A 15 -10.05 1.19 2.05
C LYS A 15 -9.25 2.24 1.32
N VAL A 16 -9.91 3.27 0.83
CA VAL A 16 -9.26 4.45 0.24
C VAL A 16 -9.90 5.68 0.86
N VAL A 17 -9.10 6.46 1.57
CA VAL A 17 -9.55 7.72 2.17
C VAL A 17 -8.87 8.87 1.46
N GLU A 18 -9.64 9.67 0.76
CA GLU A 18 -9.11 10.82 0.02
C GLU A 18 -8.97 12.04 0.94
N GLY A 19 -7.79 12.61 0.98
CA GLY A 19 -7.55 13.90 1.57
C GLY A 19 -7.48 14.98 0.50
N VAL A 20 -6.98 16.15 0.84
CA VAL A 20 -6.86 17.27 -0.10
C VAL A 20 -5.77 17.00 -1.13
N VAL A 21 -4.63 16.51 -0.71
CA VAL A 21 -3.45 16.27 -1.56
C VAL A 21 -3.11 14.79 -1.63
N ASN A 22 -3.29 14.08 -0.52
CA ASN A 22 -2.91 12.67 -0.38
C ASN A 22 -4.12 11.76 -0.21
N CYS A 23 -3.90 10.49 -0.46
CA CYS A 23 -4.86 9.42 -0.17
C CYS A 23 -4.22 8.45 0.80
N GLU A 24 -5.00 7.97 1.75
CA GLU A 24 -4.61 6.86 2.60
C GLU A 24 -5.22 5.59 2.03
N VAL A 25 -4.38 4.64 1.67
CA VAL A 25 -4.80 3.39 1.05
C VAL A 25 -4.44 2.22 1.96
N THR A 26 -5.42 1.42 2.29
CA THR A 26 -5.22 0.22 3.12
C THR A 26 -5.26 -1.01 2.22
N LEU A 27 -4.23 -1.85 2.36
CA LEU A 27 -4.11 -3.12 1.64
C LEU A 27 -4.16 -4.27 2.64
N GLU A 28 -5.05 -5.22 2.41
CA GLU A 28 -5.07 -6.46 3.18
C GLU A 28 -4.21 -7.48 2.43
N ILE A 29 -3.10 -7.86 3.03
CA ILE A 29 -2.15 -8.78 2.40
C ILE A 29 -2.32 -10.23 2.88
N ALA A 30 -3.02 -10.41 3.99
CA ALA A 30 -3.41 -11.71 4.51
C ALA A 30 -4.57 -11.47 5.47
N ALA A 31 -5.23 -12.50 5.94
CA ALA A 31 -6.33 -12.35 6.88
C ALA A 31 -5.88 -11.55 8.11
N SER A 32 -6.54 -10.43 8.36
CA SER A 32 -6.24 -9.53 9.49
C SER A 32 -4.85 -8.90 9.47
N VAL A 33 -4.15 -8.94 8.32
CA VAL A 33 -2.84 -8.29 8.18
C VAL A 33 -2.97 -7.19 7.14
N GLU A 34 -2.85 -5.95 7.59
CA GLU A 34 -3.03 -4.77 6.74
C GLU A 34 -1.78 -3.92 6.67
N ILE A 35 -1.56 -3.33 5.51
CA ILE A 35 -0.53 -2.31 5.28
C ILE A 35 -1.26 -1.03 4.91
N VAL A 36 -0.89 0.06 5.55
CA VAL A 36 -1.44 1.39 5.26
C VAL A 36 -0.39 2.19 4.50
N SER A 37 -0.81 2.78 3.41
CA SER A 37 0.04 3.59 2.55
C SER A 37 -0.55 4.99 2.39
N ILE A 38 0.30 5.99 2.40
CA ILE A 38 -0.11 7.36 2.08
C ILE A 38 0.61 7.76 0.80
N ILE A 39 -0.18 8.00 -0.24
CA ILE A 39 0.32 8.40 -1.55
C ILE A 39 -0.44 9.65 -2.02
N THR A 40 0.05 10.29 -3.07
CA THR A 40 -0.65 11.47 -3.60
C THR A 40 -1.95 11.05 -4.26
N LYS A 41 -2.91 11.98 -4.30
CA LYS A 41 -4.17 11.77 -5.05
C LYS A 41 -3.87 11.45 -6.51
N ALA A 42 -2.90 12.15 -7.09
CA ALA A 42 -2.50 11.92 -8.48
C ALA A 42 -2.00 10.49 -8.69
N SER A 43 -1.18 9.97 -7.76
CA SER A 43 -0.71 8.59 -7.82
C SER A 43 -1.85 7.59 -7.69
N ALA A 44 -2.75 7.83 -6.74
CA ALA A 44 -3.91 6.96 -6.55
C ALA A 44 -4.78 6.90 -7.81
N ALA A 45 -5.01 8.04 -8.42
CA ALA A 45 -5.79 8.12 -9.66
C ALA A 45 -5.08 7.43 -10.82
N SER A 46 -3.77 7.67 -10.95
CA SER A 46 -2.96 7.07 -12.01
C SER A 46 -2.94 5.53 -11.92
N LEU A 47 -2.90 5.00 -10.70
CA LEU A 47 -2.92 3.56 -10.47
C LEU A 47 -4.34 2.98 -10.50
N GLY A 48 -5.34 3.83 -10.53
CA GLY A 48 -6.74 3.39 -10.54
C GLY A 48 -7.14 2.65 -9.27
N LEU A 49 -6.63 3.09 -8.11
CA LEU A 49 -6.88 2.40 -6.85
C LEU A 49 -8.31 2.63 -6.37
N GLU A 50 -8.99 1.54 -6.07
CA GLU A 50 -10.33 1.54 -5.48
C GLU A 50 -10.52 0.27 -4.69
N GLU A 51 -11.51 0.26 -3.81
CA GLU A 51 -11.81 -0.91 -3.00
C GLU A 51 -12.05 -2.13 -3.87
N GLY A 52 -11.46 -3.25 -3.48
CA GLY A 52 -11.56 -4.52 -4.18
C GLY A 52 -10.47 -4.78 -5.20
N LYS A 53 -9.70 -3.76 -5.58
CA LYS A 53 -8.63 -3.94 -6.55
C LYS A 53 -7.43 -4.65 -5.93
N ILE A 54 -6.80 -5.49 -6.71
CA ILE A 54 -5.55 -6.14 -6.31
C ILE A 54 -4.40 -5.17 -6.58
N ALA A 55 -3.56 -4.99 -5.58
CA ALA A 55 -2.39 -4.12 -5.67
C ALA A 55 -1.27 -4.69 -4.81
N SER A 56 -0.05 -4.18 -4.99
CA SER A 56 1.09 -4.62 -4.21
C SER A 56 1.63 -3.47 -3.37
N ALA A 57 1.94 -3.75 -2.11
CA ALA A 57 2.70 -2.84 -1.27
C ALA A 57 4.18 -3.10 -1.53
N VAL A 58 4.91 -2.05 -1.91
CA VAL A 58 6.34 -2.13 -2.20
C VAL A 58 7.06 -1.34 -1.12
N ILE A 59 7.89 -2.02 -0.34
CA ILE A 59 8.52 -1.41 0.83
C ILE A 59 10.03 -1.56 0.72
N LYS A 60 10.71 -0.42 0.65
CA LYS A 60 12.16 -0.40 0.65
C LYS A 60 12.67 -1.02 1.96
N ALA A 61 13.62 -1.95 1.85
CA ALA A 61 14.13 -2.67 3.02
C ALA A 61 14.65 -1.74 4.12
N SER A 62 15.30 -0.66 3.73
CA SER A 62 15.83 0.33 4.68
C SER A 62 14.73 1.13 5.40
N SER A 63 13.48 1.02 4.97
CA SER A 63 12.35 1.70 5.60
C SER A 63 11.59 0.81 6.59
N VAL A 64 11.98 -0.44 6.71
CA VAL A 64 11.31 -1.37 7.62
C VAL A 64 11.98 -1.31 8.98
N MET A 65 11.18 -1.00 10.00
CA MET A 65 11.63 -1.00 11.39
C MET A 65 11.22 -2.32 12.05
N VAL A 66 11.98 -2.72 13.06
CA VAL A 66 11.75 -4.00 13.75
C VAL A 66 11.54 -3.74 15.23
N ALA A 67 10.56 -4.41 15.80
CA ALA A 67 10.28 -4.33 17.22
C ALA A 67 10.08 -5.74 17.78
N VAL A 68 10.35 -5.89 19.06
CA VAL A 68 10.05 -7.10 19.83
C VAL A 68 9.39 -6.69 21.15
N ASP A 69 8.66 -7.60 21.75
CA ASP A 69 8.05 -7.37 23.08
C ASP A 69 9.03 -7.69 24.20
#